data_f520e51f852c12da08cfc237cda09da8
#
_entry.id   f520e51f852c12da08cfc237cda09da8
#
_cell.length_a   1.000
_cell.length_b   1.000
_cell.length_c   1.000
_cell.angle_alpha   90.00
_cell.angle_beta   90.00
_cell.angle_gamma   90.00
#
_symmetry.space_group_name_H-M   'P 1'
#
loop_
_entity.id
_entity.type
_entity.pdbx_description
1 polymer ?
#
loop_
_entity_poly.entity_id
_entity_poly.type
_entity_poly.pdbx_seq_one_letter_code
_entity_poly.pdbx_strand_id
1 'polypeptide(L)'
;MNRTDFEIEICANSVESCIEAQKGGANRVELCMGIPEGGTTPSYGEIKMAREVLKETRLHVIIRNRGGDFLYTKQELQRMAMDIDLCRDLGVDGVVFGCLTPEGDIDLAANEYLMSHTKGMSVTFHRAFDHCREPEKALEQLIALGFERVLTSGQQPTAEEGIPLLQRLNQLANGRIKIMAGCGVNEKNITRIRQETGVPAFHFSAREPQASHMTYSNPSVYMGTEGADEDTIMLTTERRVRNTIDTLMREMA
;
A
#
# COMPACT_ATOMS: atom_id res chain seq x y z
N MET A 1 -4.55 8.41 -23.51
CA MET A 1 -4.33 7.25 -22.60
C MET A 1 -5.68 6.69 -22.20
N ASN A 2 -5.83 5.37 -22.16
CA ASN A 2 -7.06 4.74 -21.68
C ASN A 2 -6.98 4.49 -20.15
N ARG A 3 -8.14 4.42 -19.49
CA ARG A 3 -8.21 4.11 -18.05
C ARG A 3 -7.57 2.75 -17.69
N THR A 4 -7.47 1.84 -18.66
CA THR A 4 -6.86 0.51 -18.53
C THR A 4 -5.33 0.50 -18.62
N ASP A 5 -4.70 1.63 -18.99
CA ASP A 5 -3.25 1.70 -19.18
C ASP A 5 -2.47 1.88 -17.86
N PHE A 6 -3.18 2.04 -16.76
CA PHE A 6 -2.58 2.21 -15.43
C PHE A 6 -3.50 1.68 -14.32
N GLU A 7 -2.90 1.37 -13.17
CA GLU A 7 -3.59 0.91 -11.97
C GLU A 7 -3.50 1.97 -10.87
N ILE A 8 -4.62 2.21 -10.20
CA ILE A 8 -4.70 3.07 -9.01
C ILE A 8 -5.06 2.22 -7.80
N GLU A 9 -4.20 2.27 -6.80
CA GLU A 9 -4.41 1.68 -5.49
C GLU A 9 -4.53 2.77 -4.43
N ILE A 10 -5.55 2.67 -3.60
CA ILE A 10 -5.78 3.60 -2.49
C ILE A 10 -5.41 2.95 -1.16
N CYS A 11 -4.52 3.62 -0.40
CA CYS A 11 -4.23 3.27 0.98
C CYS A 11 -5.41 3.65 1.87
N ALA A 12 -6.33 2.72 2.09
CA ALA A 12 -7.54 2.89 2.88
C ALA A 12 -7.28 2.50 4.34
N ASN A 13 -7.75 3.33 5.28
CA ASN A 13 -7.57 3.13 6.72
C ASN A 13 -8.88 2.78 7.45
N SER A 14 -9.92 2.48 6.70
CA SER A 14 -11.22 2.04 7.22
C SER A 14 -12.11 1.53 6.09
N VAL A 15 -13.23 0.90 6.45
CA VAL A 15 -14.28 0.48 5.49
C VAL A 15 -14.86 1.69 4.75
N GLU A 16 -15.07 2.82 5.44
CA GLU A 16 -15.55 4.06 4.83
C GLU A 16 -14.58 4.56 3.75
N SER A 17 -13.27 4.54 4.03
CA SER A 17 -12.24 4.88 3.05
C SER A 17 -12.25 3.93 1.84
N CYS A 18 -12.53 2.65 2.04
CA CYS A 18 -12.69 1.68 0.95
C CYS A 18 -13.89 2.03 0.05
N ILE A 19 -15.03 2.40 0.64
CA ILE A 19 -16.23 2.81 -0.09
C ILE A 19 -15.95 4.06 -0.94
N GLU A 20 -15.32 5.06 -0.35
CA GLU A 20 -14.98 6.31 -1.05
C GLU A 20 -13.94 6.08 -2.16
N ALA A 21 -12.97 5.20 -1.95
CA ALA A 21 -12.00 4.80 -2.98
C ALA A 21 -12.69 4.13 -4.18
N GLN A 22 -13.64 3.22 -3.93
CA GLN A 22 -14.44 2.56 -4.98
C GLN A 22 -15.27 3.57 -5.78
N LYS A 23 -15.99 4.48 -5.10
CA LYS A 23 -16.76 5.55 -5.75
C LYS A 23 -15.87 6.46 -6.61
N GLY A 24 -14.65 6.73 -6.15
CA GLY A 24 -13.65 7.53 -6.87
C GLY A 24 -13.04 6.85 -8.09
N GLY A 25 -13.29 5.55 -8.29
CA GLY A 25 -12.83 4.78 -9.45
C GLY A 25 -11.47 4.11 -9.26
N ALA A 26 -11.07 3.82 -8.02
CA ALA A 26 -9.87 3.02 -7.74
C ALA A 26 -9.99 1.59 -8.29
N ASN A 27 -8.91 1.05 -8.85
CA ASN A 27 -8.86 -0.37 -9.27
C ASN A 27 -8.74 -1.31 -8.08
N ARG A 28 -8.08 -0.81 -7.01
CA ARG A 28 -7.71 -1.59 -5.83
C ARG A 28 -7.64 -0.68 -4.61
N VAL A 29 -7.89 -1.24 -3.47
CA VAL A 29 -7.54 -0.66 -2.18
C VAL A 29 -6.52 -1.53 -1.48
N GLU A 30 -5.59 -0.92 -0.75
CA GLU A 30 -4.82 -1.56 0.30
C GLU A 30 -5.44 -1.17 1.63
N LEU A 31 -6.10 -2.11 2.30
CA LEU A 31 -6.67 -1.86 3.62
C LEU A 31 -5.58 -2.03 4.68
N CYS A 32 -5.38 -0.99 5.48
CA CYS A 32 -4.39 -0.96 6.54
C CYS A 32 -4.88 -0.16 7.75
N MET A 33 -4.42 -0.54 8.94
CA MET A 33 -4.62 0.20 10.18
C MET A 33 -3.27 0.76 10.67
N GLY A 34 -3.22 1.39 11.83
CA GLY A 34 -1.95 1.86 12.41
C GLY A 34 -1.16 2.78 11.47
N ILE A 35 -1.82 3.75 10.86
CA ILE A 35 -1.21 4.67 9.88
C ILE A 35 0.01 5.40 10.44
N PRO A 36 0.04 5.85 11.72
CA PRO A 36 1.23 6.46 12.31
C PRO A 36 2.45 5.55 12.31
N GLU A 37 2.27 4.23 12.39
CA GLU A 37 3.34 3.23 12.30
C GLU A 37 3.71 2.84 10.86
N GLY A 38 3.10 3.48 9.87
CA GLY A 38 3.30 3.18 8.45
C GLY A 38 2.40 2.06 7.91
N GLY A 39 1.35 1.72 8.62
CA GLY A 39 0.38 0.68 8.26
C GLY A 39 0.66 -0.66 8.94
N THR A 40 -0.38 -1.24 9.52
CA THR A 40 -0.39 -2.57 10.16
C THR A 40 -1.60 -3.36 9.71
N THR A 41 -1.61 -4.68 9.97
CA THR A 41 -2.72 -5.57 9.63
C THR A 41 -4.02 -5.09 10.27
N PRO A 42 -5.11 -4.94 9.50
CA PRO A 42 -6.43 -4.56 10.02
C PRO A 42 -7.06 -5.67 10.85
N SER A 43 -8.06 -5.31 11.64
CA SER A 43 -8.85 -6.29 12.39
C SER A 43 -9.68 -7.17 11.45
N TYR A 44 -10.09 -8.36 11.95
CA TYR A 44 -11.02 -9.24 11.25
C TYR A 44 -12.31 -8.52 10.80
N GLY A 45 -12.87 -7.67 11.67
CA GLY A 45 -14.09 -6.92 11.36
C GLY A 45 -13.92 -5.97 10.18
N GLU A 46 -12.80 -5.23 10.15
CA GLU A 46 -12.46 -4.34 9.03
C GLU A 46 -12.29 -5.11 7.72
N ILE A 47 -11.55 -6.22 7.72
CA ILE A 47 -11.32 -7.02 6.51
C ILE A 47 -12.63 -7.60 5.98
N LYS A 48 -13.44 -8.18 6.86
CA LYS A 48 -14.72 -8.80 6.50
C LYS A 48 -15.69 -7.77 5.92
N MET A 49 -15.88 -6.65 6.59
CA MET A 49 -16.78 -5.59 6.12
C MET A 49 -16.27 -4.96 4.82
N ALA A 50 -14.96 -4.71 4.69
CA ALA A 50 -14.39 -4.21 3.45
C ALA A 50 -14.66 -5.17 2.28
N ARG A 51 -14.50 -6.49 2.49
CA ARG A 51 -14.83 -7.49 1.46
C ARG A 51 -16.31 -7.47 1.08
N GLU A 52 -17.20 -7.26 2.04
CA GLU A 52 -18.66 -7.24 1.78
C GLU A 52 -19.09 -5.99 0.98
N VAL A 53 -18.48 -4.83 1.19
CA VAL A 53 -18.86 -3.58 0.52
C VAL A 53 -18.17 -3.36 -0.84
N LEU A 54 -16.97 -3.90 -1.02
CA LEU A 54 -16.23 -3.78 -2.27
C LEU A 54 -16.76 -4.79 -3.31
N LYS A 55 -17.33 -4.30 -4.43
CA LYS A 55 -17.89 -5.13 -5.50
C LYS A 55 -17.07 -5.05 -6.79
N GLU A 56 -16.54 -3.88 -7.11
CA GLU A 56 -15.83 -3.61 -8.36
C GLU A 56 -14.33 -3.37 -8.13
N THR A 57 -13.98 -2.89 -6.94
CA THR A 57 -12.61 -2.59 -6.53
C THR A 57 -11.99 -3.80 -5.80
N ARG A 58 -10.80 -4.19 -6.19
CA ARG A 58 -10.07 -5.29 -5.53
C ARG A 58 -9.64 -4.90 -4.13
N LEU A 59 -9.74 -5.84 -3.21
CA LEU A 59 -9.28 -5.69 -1.83
C LEU A 59 -7.92 -6.36 -1.66
N HIS A 60 -6.91 -5.59 -1.35
CA HIS A 60 -5.64 -6.05 -0.81
C HIS A 60 -5.55 -5.70 0.67
N VAL A 61 -4.89 -6.54 1.46
CA VAL A 61 -4.72 -6.34 2.91
C VAL A 61 -3.24 -6.35 3.25
N ILE A 62 -2.79 -5.32 3.99
CA ILE A 62 -1.43 -5.32 4.49
C ILE A 62 -1.27 -6.37 5.59
N ILE A 63 -0.22 -7.16 5.50
CA ILE A 63 0.17 -8.16 6.49
C ILE A 63 1.46 -7.69 7.14
N ARG A 64 1.29 -6.92 8.21
CA ARG A 64 2.38 -6.34 9.00
C ARG A 64 1.90 -6.21 10.44
N ASN A 65 2.37 -7.10 11.29
CA ASN A 65 1.83 -7.27 12.65
C ASN A 65 2.32 -6.21 13.65
N ARG A 66 3.23 -5.33 13.27
CA ARG A 66 3.74 -4.21 14.10
C ARG A 66 4.38 -3.10 13.25
N GLY A 67 4.53 -1.93 13.80
CA GLY A 67 5.40 -0.87 13.30
C GLY A 67 6.89 -1.22 13.42
N GLY A 68 7.77 -0.26 13.11
CA GLY A 68 9.23 -0.41 13.14
C GLY A 68 9.78 -1.10 11.88
N ASP A 69 10.82 -1.92 12.05
CA ASP A 69 11.57 -2.57 10.98
C ASP A 69 10.81 -3.72 10.28
N PHE A 70 11.49 -4.40 9.37
CA PHE A 70 10.95 -5.50 8.56
C PHE A 70 11.71 -6.81 8.80
N LEU A 71 12.44 -6.90 9.90
CA LEU A 71 13.08 -8.12 10.38
C LEU A 71 12.15 -8.82 11.38
N TYR A 72 11.66 -9.99 11.03
CA TYR A 72 10.64 -10.69 11.81
C TYR A 72 11.17 -11.95 12.47
N THR A 73 10.75 -12.18 13.71
CA THR A 73 10.96 -13.43 14.42
C THR A 73 10.08 -14.56 13.85
N LYS A 74 10.44 -15.80 14.14
CA LYS A 74 9.63 -16.96 13.73
C LYS A 74 8.16 -16.85 14.21
N GLN A 75 7.94 -16.34 15.42
CA GLN A 75 6.58 -16.16 15.95
C GLN A 75 5.81 -15.05 15.25
N GLU A 76 6.48 -14.00 14.81
CA GLU A 76 5.86 -12.94 13.98
C GLU A 76 5.47 -13.48 12.62
N LEU A 77 6.35 -14.22 11.96
CA LEU A 77 6.03 -14.86 10.67
C LEU A 77 4.86 -15.83 10.78
N GLN A 78 4.75 -16.60 11.86
CA GLN A 78 3.59 -17.48 12.11
C GLN A 78 2.28 -16.68 12.22
N ARG A 79 2.27 -15.55 12.92
CA ARG A 79 1.08 -14.66 13.01
C ARG A 79 0.74 -14.08 11.64
N MET A 80 1.74 -13.60 10.90
CA MET A 80 1.53 -13.09 9.53
C MET A 80 0.94 -14.17 8.61
N ALA A 81 1.41 -15.40 8.70
CA ALA A 81 0.87 -16.52 7.94
C ALA A 81 -0.60 -16.81 8.29
N MET A 82 -0.98 -16.76 9.58
CA MET A 82 -2.37 -16.90 10.02
C MET A 82 -3.25 -15.78 9.46
N ASP A 83 -2.76 -14.54 9.42
CA ASP A 83 -3.47 -13.40 8.84
C ASP A 83 -3.65 -13.57 7.32
N ILE A 84 -2.65 -14.11 6.61
CA ILE A 84 -2.77 -14.45 5.18
C ILE A 84 -3.83 -15.54 4.96
N ASP A 85 -3.81 -16.61 5.77
CA ASP A 85 -4.81 -17.68 5.68
C ASP A 85 -6.23 -17.14 5.94
N LEU A 86 -6.39 -16.25 6.92
CA LEU A 86 -7.65 -15.55 7.18
C LEU A 86 -8.11 -14.73 5.98
N CYS A 87 -7.23 -13.93 5.37
CA CYS A 87 -7.54 -13.15 4.19
C CYS A 87 -8.02 -14.04 3.03
N ARG A 88 -7.34 -15.15 2.80
CA ARG A 88 -7.74 -16.14 1.78
C ARG A 88 -9.13 -16.70 2.05
N ASP A 89 -9.41 -17.11 3.29
CA ASP A 89 -10.69 -17.71 3.68
C ASP A 89 -11.85 -16.70 3.61
N LEU A 90 -11.57 -15.39 3.75
CA LEU A 90 -12.52 -14.31 3.54
C LEU A 90 -12.70 -13.91 2.06
N GLY A 91 -11.93 -14.49 1.14
CA GLY A 91 -11.99 -14.16 -0.29
C GLY A 91 -11.40 -12.79 -0.62
N VAL A 92 -10.35 -12.38 0.10
CA VAL A 92 -9.56 -11.18 -0.22
C VAL A 92 -8.78 -11.41 -1.52
N ASP A 93 -8.70 -10.40 -2.39
CA ASP A 93 -8.08 -10.52 -3.71
C ASP A 93 -6.55 -10.59 -3.67
N GLY A 94 -5.94 -10.03 -2.62
CA GLY A 94 -4.49 -10.01 -2.48
C GLY A 94 -4.00 -9.58 -1.11
N VAL A 95 -2.72 -9.81 -0.87
CA VAL A 95 -2.03 -9.43 0.36
C VAL A 95 -0.75 -8.66 0.07
N VAL A 96 -0.33 -7.85 1.04
CA VAL A 96 0.83 -6.96 0.92
C VAL A 96 1.76 -7.19 2.10
N PHE A 97 2.99 -7.64 1.87
CA PHE A 97 3.97 -7.88 2.92
C PHE A 97 5.41 -7.73 2.38
N GLY A 98 6.39 -7.85 3.26
CA GLY A 98 7.81 -7.83 2.88
C GLY A 98 8.71 -8.01 4.10
N CYS A 99 9.68 -8.92 3.98
CA CYS A 99 10.63 -9.27 5.03
C CYS A 99 12.05 -8.98 4.56
N LEU A 100 12.86 -8.39 5.44
CA LEU A 100 14.28 -8.11 5.22
C LEU A 100 15.15 -8.84 6.23
N THR A 101 16.40 -9.11 5.84
CA THR A 101 17.44 -9.58 6.74
C THR A 101 18.00 -8.43 7.59
N PRO A 102 18.79 -8.72 8.64
CA PRO A 102 19.46 -7.68 9.42
C PRO A 102 20.37 -6.76 8.59
N GLU A 103 20.88 -7.27 7.46
CA GLU A 103 21.76 -6.53 6.54
C GLU A 103 20.99 -5.69 5.52
N GLY A 104 19.64 -5.75 5.51
CA GLY A 104 18.80 -5.06 4.55
C GLY A 104 18.68 -5.73 3.19
N ASP A 105 18.97 -7.03 3.10
CA ASP A 105 18.67 -7.83 1.91
C ASP A 105 17.25 -8.40 2.01
N ILE A 106 16.70 -8.87 0.87
CA ILE A 106 15.44 -9.61 0.88
C ILE A 106 15.62 -10.92 1.68
N ASP A 107 14.83 -11.12 2.73
CA ASP A 107 14.81 -12.40 3.46
C ASP A 107 14.04 -13.43 2.61
N LEU A 108 14.78 -14.18 1.79
CA LEU A 108 14.19 -15.16 0.87
C LEU A 108 13.37 -16.19 1.62
N ALA A 109 13.91 -16.76 2.72
CA ALA A 109 13.24 -17.82 3.47
C ALA A 109 11.93 -17.35 4.12
N ALA A 110 11.92 -16.15 4.73
CA ALA A 110 10.73 -15.58 5.33
C ALA A 110 9.66 -15.24 4.26
N ASN A 111 10.07 -14.64 3.15
CA ASN A 111 9.15 -14.31 2.07
C ASN A 111 8.60 -15.57 1.37
N GLU A 112 9.41 -16.60 1.10
CA GLU A 112 8.96 -17.90 0.58
C GLU A 112 7.94 -18.56 1.51
N TYR A 113 8.21 -18.55 2.82
CA TYR A 113 7.28 -19.09 3.81
C TYR A 113 5.91 -18.38 3.73
N LEU A 114 5.88 -17.05 3.72
CA LEU A 114 4.61 -16.30 3.60
C LEU A 114 3.95 -16.52 2.23
N MET A 115 4.71 -16.53 1.13
CA MET A 115 4.21 -16.84 -0.21
C MET A 115 3.51 -18.20 -0.28
N SER A 116 3.98 -19.20 0.47
CA SER A 116 3.34 -20.53 0.49
C SER A 116 1.90 -20.53 1.02
N HIS A 117 1.52 -19.50 1.78
CA HIS A 117 0.17 -19.30 2.32
C HIS A 117 -0.77 -18.53 1.37
N THR A 118 -0.24 -17.81 0.38
CA THR A 118 -1.05 -16.89 -0.45
C THR A 118 -1.98 -17.58 -1.46
N LYS A 119 -1.67 -18.78 -1.91
CA LYS A 119 -2.46 -19.69 -2.77
C LYS A 119 -3.51 -19.02 -3.69
N GLY A 120 -3.05 -18.38 -4.75
CA GLY A 120 -3.92 -17.77 -5.76
C GLY A 120 -4.34 -16.32 -5.48
N MET A 121 -3.98 -15.76 -4.32
CA MET A 121 -4.09 -14.32 -4.08
C MET A 121 -2.97 -13.57 -4.79
N SER A 122 -3.26 -12.32 -5.21
CA SER A 122 -2.25 -11.40 -5.73
C SER A 122 -1.32 -10.94 -4.60
N VAL A 123 -0.03 -10.78 -4.87
CA VAL A 123 0.95 -10.41 -3.83
C VAL A 123 1.74 -9.17 -4.23
N THR A 124 1.81 -8.21 -3.31
CA THR A 124 2.61 -6.99 -3.43
C THR A 124 3.69 -6.97 -2.35
N PHE A 125 4.93 -6.68 -2.72
CA PHE A 125 5.99 -6.35 -1.77
C PHE A 125 5.88 -4.87 -1.40
N HIS A 126 5.71 -4.57 -0.12
CA HIS A 126 5.48 -3.20 0.35
C HIS A 126 6.77 -2.37 0.47
N ARG A 127 6.69 -1.19 1.10
CA ARG A 127 7.79 -0.25 1.25
C ARG A 127 8.99 -0.75 2.09
N ALA A 128 9.01 -2.00 2.56
CA ALA A 128 10.25 -2.62 2.99
C ALA A 128 11.32 -2.56 1.87
N PHE A 129 10.90 -2.52 0.60
CA PHE A 129 11.78 -2.30 -0.53
C PHE A 129 12.58 -0.99 -0.44
N ASP A 130 11.99 0.06 0.11
CA ASP A 130 12.68 1.34 0.28
C ASP A 130 13.80 1.28 1.33
N HIS A 131 13.85 0.23 2.14
CA HIS A 131 14.89 -0.05 3.14
C HIS A 131 15.88 -1.13 2.70
N CYS A 132 15.73 -1.71 1.51
CA CYS A 132 16.69 -2.69 1.03
C CYS A 132 18.01 -2.03 0.58
N ARG A 133 19.12 -2.75 0.78
CA ARG A 133 20.46 -2.24 0.50
C ARG A 133 20.76 -2.15 -1.00
N GLU A 134 20.32 -3.14 -1.77
CA GLU A 134 20.63 -3.30 -3.20
C GLU A 134 19.31 -3.43 -4.01
N PRO A 135 18.66 -2.33 -4.40
CA PRO A 135 17.31 -2.39 -4.98
C PRO A 135 17.22 -3.14 -6.31
N GLU A 136 18.22 -3.09 -7.16
CA GLU A 136 18.20 -3.84 -8.43
C GLU A 136 18.29 -5.37 -8.20
N LYS A 137 19.14 -5.80 -7.26
CA LYS A 137 19.21 -7.20 -6.84
C LYS A 137 17.95 -7.67 -6.14
N ALA A 138 17.40 -6.82 -5.26
CA ALA A 138 16.14 -7.07 -4.58
C ALA A 138 14.99 -7.26 -5.58
N LEU A 139 14.92 -6.44 -6.63
CA LEU A 139 13.93 -6.56 -7.69
C LEU A 139 13.97 -7.93 -8.37
N GLU A 140 15.15 -8.41 -8.75
CA GLU A 140 15.31 -9.73 -9.38
C GLU A 140 14.91 -10.86 -8.43
N GLN A 141 15.23 -10.75 -7.14
CA GLN A 141 14.82 -11.72 -6.13
C GLN A 141 13.30 -11.76 -5.96
N LEU A 142 12.62 -10.61 -5.95
CA LEU A 142 11.16 -10.54 -5.85
C LEU A 142 10.46 -11.09 -7.10
N ILE A 143 11.02 -10.88 -8.28
CA ILE A 143 10.56 -11.51 -9.52
C ILE A 143 10.68 -13.04 -9.42
N ALA A 144 11.81 -13.55 -8.95
CA ALA A 144 12.04 -14.99 -8.78
C ALA A 144 11.09 -15.61 -7.74
N LEU A 145 10.75 -14.87 -6.66
CA LEU A 145 9.78 -15.28 -5.65
C LEU A 145 8.32 -15.24 -6.14
N GLY A 146 8.03 -14.60 -7.27
CA GLY A 146 6.70 -14.53 -7.84
C GLY A 146 5.82 -13.39 -7.30
N PHE A 147 6.41 -12.33 -6.76
CA PHE A 147 5.66 -11.11 -6.44
C PHE A 147 5.15 -10.44 -7.74
N GLU A 148 3.90 -9.99 -7.73
CA GLU A 148 3.31 -9.32 -8.89
C GLU A 148 3.63 -7.83 -8.94
N ARG A 149 3.88 -7.22 -7.78
CA ARG A 149 4.12 -5.77 -7.62
C ARG A 149 5.17 -5.48 -6.55
N VAL A 150 5.81 -4.34 -6.74
CA VAL A 150 6.62 -3.69 -5.70
C VAL A 150 6.09 -2.28 -5.48
N LEU A 151 5.70 -1.96 -4.25
CA LEU A 151 5.38 -0.60 -3.83
C LEU A 151 6.64 0.07 -3.31
N THR A 152 7.03 1.18 -3.93
CA THR A 152 8.25 1.90 -3.58
C THR A 152 8.14 3.40 -3.84
N SER A 153 8.85 4.18 -3.07
CA SER A 153 9.10 5.61 -3.32
C SER A 153 10.43 5.86 -4.07
N GLY A 154 11.08 4.79 -4.58
CA GLY A 154 12.42 4.92 -5.15
C GLY A 154 13.49 5.18 -4.10
N GLN A 155 13.33 4.61 -2.89
CA GLN A 155 14.22 4.77 -1.73
C GLN A 155 14.42 6.25 -1.30
N GLN A 156 13.46 7.10 -1.59
CA GLN A 156 13.47 8.51 -1.20
C GLN A 156 12.27 8.82 -0.29
N PRO A 157 12.25 9.96 0.41
CA PRO A 157 11.12 10.39 1.23
C PRO A 157 9.80 10.42 0.47
N THR A 158 9.82 10.77 -0.82
CA THR A 158 8.64 10.80 -1.70
C THR A 158 8.92 10.12 -3.04
N ALA A 159 7.85 9.63 -3.70
CA ALA A 159 7.96 9.07 -5.05
C ALA A 159 8.45 10.10 -6.09
N GLU A 160 8.17 11.39 -5.88
CA GLU A 160 8.64 12.47 -6.74
C GLU A 160 10.16 12.64 -6.66
N GLU A 161 10.73 12.59 -5.47
CA GLU A 161 12.19 12.61 -5.27
C GLU A 161 12.86 11.32 -5.78
N GLY A 162 12.14 10.20 -5.73
CA GLY A 162 12.61 8.88 -6.16
C GLY A 162 12.46 8.58 -7.66
N ILE A 163 12.02 9.54 -8.48
CA ILE A 163 11.83 9.37 -9.94
C ILE A 163 13.03 8.67 -10.62
N PRO A 164 14.30 9.03 -10.36
CA PRO A 164 15.43 8.38 -11.05
C PRO A 164 15.48 6.86 -10.80
N LEU A 165 15.30 6.42 -9.55
CA LEU A 165 15.30 4.98 -9.25
C LEU A 165 14.02 4.29 -9.72
N LEU A 166 12.86 4.92 -9.59
CA LEU A 166 11.59 4.39 -10.11
C LEU A 166 11.67 4.13 -11.62
N GLN A 167 12.25 5.06 -12.39
CA GLN A 167 12.49 4.89 -13.84
C GLN A 167 13.40 3.68 -14.10
N ARG A 168 14.53 3.61 -13.39
CA ARG A 168 15.49 2.52 -13.53
C ARG A 168 14.88 1.16 -13.21
N LEU A 169 14.16 1.06 -12.10
CA LEU A 169 13.47 -0.18 -11.69
C LEU A 169 12.39 -0.60 -12.69
N ASN A 170 11.63 0.35 -13.22
CA ASN A 170 10.60 0.05 -14.23
C ASN A 170 11.22 -0.48 -15.54
N GLN A 171 12.35 0.08 -15.97
CA GLN A 171 13.12 -0.44 -17.12
C GLN A 171 13.64 -1.85 -16.87
N LEU A 172 14.24 -2.10 -15.71
CA LEU A 172 14.76 -3.42 -15.32
C LEU A 172 13.64 -4.45 -15.17
N ALA A 173 12.52 -4.05 -14.59
CA ALA A 173 11.35 -4.92 -14.43
C ALA A 173 10.87 -5.48 -15.79
N ASN A 174 10.89 -4.67 -16.84
CA ASN A 174 10.54 -5.05 -18.21
C ASN A 174 9.24 -5.88 -18.29
N GLY A 175 8.22 -5.48 -17.52
CA GLY A 175 6.92 -6.15 -17.46
C GLY A 175 6.87 -7.46 -16.64
N ARG A 176 7.99 -7.93 -16.09
CA ARG A 176 8.04 -9.16 -15.27
C ARG A 176 7.41 -8.97 -13.88
N ILE A 177 7.44 -7.75 -13.38
CA ILE A 177 6.83 -7.31 -12.13
C ILE A 177 6.39 -5.86 -12.30
N LYS A 178 5.31 -5.44 -11.65
CA LYS A 178 4.84 -4.04 -11.72
C LYS A 178 5.51 -3.18 -10.67
N ILE A 179 6.13 -2.09 -11.09
CA ILE A 179 6.59 -1.05 -10.17
C ILE A 179 5.40 -0.13 -9.87
N MET A 180 5.05 0.01 -8.60
CA MET A 180 3.98 0.87 -8.12
C MET A 180 4.58 2.03 -7.33
N ALA A 181 4.47 3.24 -7.88
CA ALA A 181 4.97 4.44 -7.22
C ALA A 181 4.06 4.84 -6.06
N GLY A 182 4.62 5.00 -4.87
CA GLY A 182 3.88 5.42 -3.69
C GLY A 182 4.68 6.31 -2.76
N CYS A 183 4.02 6.87 -1.77
CA CYS A 183 4.48 7.93 -0.87
C CYS A 183 4.46 9.33 -1.51
N GLY A 184 3.52 10.15 -1.07
CA GLY A 184 3.38 11.54 -1.52
C GLY A 184 2.76 11.72 -2.91
N VAL A 185 2.31 10.65 -3.56
CA VAL A 185 1.59 10.73 -4.85
C VAL A 185 0.24 11.43 -4.65
N ASN A 186 -0.06 12.40 -5.51
CA ASN A 186 -1.28 13.18 -5.46
C ASN A 186 -1.54 13.85 -6.83
N GLU A 187 -2.64 14.61 -6.92
CA GLU A 187 -3.07 15.31 -8.14
C GLU A 187 -2.05 16.30 -8.73
N LYS A 188 -1.05 16.73 -7.96
CA LYS A 188 -0.06 17.72 -8.42
C LYS A 188 1.17 17.10 -9.08
N ASN A 189 1.46 15.83 -8.76
CA ASN A 189 2.71 15.18 -9.18
C ASN A 189 2.52 13.86 -9.94
N ILE A 190 1.34 13.24 -9.91
CA ILE A 190 1.10 11.92 -10.52
C ILE A 190 1.44 11.89 -12.01
N THR A 191 1.11 12.94 -12.75
CA THR A 191 1.39 13.04 -14.18
C THR A 191 2.90 13.10 -14.46
N ARG A 192 3.62 13.92 -13.71
CA ARG A 192 5.08 14.03 -13.81
C ARG A 192 5.74 12.68 -13.49
N ILE A 193 5.35 12.02 -12.39
CA ILE A 193 5.87 10.71 -12.03
C ILE A 193 5.63 9.72 -13.18
N ARG A 194 4.44 9.68 -13.76
CA ARG A 194 4.13 8.80 -14.89
C ARG A 194 5.00 9.09 -16.11
N GLN A 195 5.11 10.35 -16.50
CA GLN A 195 5.84 10.76 -17.70
C GLN A 195 7.34 10.44 -17.59
N GLU A 196 7.94 10.72 -16.45
CA GLU A 196 9.39 10.55 -16.27
C GLU A 196 9.79 9.10 -15.95
N THR A 197 8.91 8.30 -15.32
CA THR A 197 9.26 6.93 -14.89
C THR A 197 8.69 5.83 -15.79
N GLY A 198 7.55 6.09 -16.44
CA GLY A 198 6.79 5.09 -17.18
C GLY A 198 6.09 4.03 -16.30
N VAL A 199 6.10 4.14 -14.96
CA VAL A 199 5.50 3.14 -14.07
C VAL A 199 4.01 2.92 -14.35
N PRO A 200 3.51 1.67 -14.31
CA PRO A 200 2.13 1.37 -14.66
C PRO A 200 1.15 1.50 -13.50
N ALA A 201 1.61 1.74 -12.26
CA ALA A 201 0.77 1.71 -11.08
C ALA A 201 1.12 2.80 -10.08
N PHE A 202 0.10 3.29 -9.35
CA PHE A 202 0.23 4.37 -8.38
C PHE A 202 -0.52 4.03 -7.10
N HIS A 203 0.09 4.37 -5.97
CA HIS A 203 -0.44 4.17 -4.63
C HIS A 203 -0.49 5.49 -3.87
N PHE A 204 -1.67 5.87 -3.37
CA PHE A 204 -1.85 7.09 -2.57
C PHE A 204 -3.06 6.98 -1.65
N SER A 205 -3.20 7.90 -0.68
CA SER A 205 -4.27 7.81 0.31
C SER A 205 -5.50 8.67 0.01
N ALA A 206 -5.33 9.78 -0.69
CA ALA A 206 -6.38 10.75 -0.96
C ALA A 206 -7.19 11.16 0.30
N ARG A 207 -6.54 11.18 1.49
CA ARG A 207 -7.19 11.50 2.76
C ARG A 207 -7.41 12.99 2.92
N GLU A 208 -8.51 13.31 3.60
CA GLU A 208 -8.85 14.65 4.04
C GLU A 208 -9.25 14.61 5.52
N PRO A 209 -8.99 15.67 6.28
CA PRO A 209 -9.42 15.76 7.67
C PRO A 209 -10.94 15.88 7.77
N GLN A 210 -11.53 15.11 8.66
CA GLN A 210 -12.93 15.22 9.05
C GLN A 210 -12.99 15.46 10.55
N ALA A 211 -13.72 16.50 10.97
CA ALA A 211 -13.90 16.80 12.37
C ALA A 211 -14.65 15.67 13.09
N SER A 212 -14.24 15.37 14.31
CA SER A 212 -14.99 14.49 15.20
C SER A 212 -16.39 15.05 15.46
N HIS A 213 -17.36 14.15 15.62
CA HIS A 213 -18.71 14.52 16.09
C HIS A 213 -18.81 14.53 17.63
N MET A 214 -17.72 14.28 18.34
CA MET A 214 -17.72 14.42 19.80
C MET A 214 -17.88 15.89 20.18
N THR A 215 -18.69 16.13 21.20
CA THR A 215 -18.96 17.49 21.73
C THR A 215 -18.15 17.80 22.99
N TYR A 216 -17.39 16.83 23.48
CA TYR A 216 -16.51 16.97 24.64
C TYR A 216 -15.14 16.33 24.31
N SER A 217 -14.06 17.02 24.66
CA SER A 217 -12.72 16.48 24.70
C SER A 217 -12.02 16.82 26.02
N ASN A 218 -11.06 16.02 26.43
CA ASN A 218 -10.23 16.31 27.60
C ASN A 218 -8.81 16.67 27.14
N PRO A 219 -8.45 17.96 27.08
CA PRO A 219 -7.15 18.39 26.53
C PRO A 219 -5.94 18.02 27.39
N SER A 220 -6.15 17.44 28.56
CA SER A 220 -5.10 17.01 29.47
C SER A 220 -4.71 15.54 29.32
N VAL A 221 -5.37 14.79 28.41
CA VAL A 221 -5.17 13.34 28.23
C VAL A 221 -5.03 13.04 26.76
N TYR A 222 -3.98 12.28 26.41
CA TYR A 222 -3.74 11.76 25.07
C TYR A 222 -3.73 10.22 25.10
N MET A 223 -4.38 9.59 24.11
CA MET A 223 -4.39 8.13 23.99
C MET A 223 -3.18 7.59 23.22
N GLY A 224 -2.56 8.42 22.41
CA GLY A 224 -1.40 8.09 21.58
C GLY A 224 -0.21 8.98 21.87
N THR A 225 0.38 9.55 20.82
CA THR A 225 1.50 10.49 20.93
C THR A 225 1.01 11.81 21.53
N GLU A 226 1.74 12.35 22.49
CA GLU A 226 1.47 13.66 23.07
C GLU A 226 1.37 14.75 21.98
N GLY A 227 0.30 15.53 22.01
CA GLY A 227 0.04 16.58 21.02
C GLY A 227 -0.58 16.09 19.71
N ALA A 228 -0.92 14.81 19.59
CA ALA A 228 -1.70 14.33 18.45
C ALA A 228 -3.10 14.98 18.43
N ASP A 229 -3.59 15.33 17.24
CA ASP A 229 -4.97 15.79 17.05
C ASP A 229 -5.91 14.58 17.10
N GLU A 230 -6.61 14.41 18.23
CA GLU A 230 -7.58 13.34 18.45
C GLU A 230 -9.01 13.75 18.06
N ASP A 231 -9.24 15.03 17.73
CA ASP A 231 -10.51 15.57 17.30
C ASP A 231 -10.69 15.54 15.77
N THR A 232 -9.69 15.09 15.04
CA THR A 232 -9.71 14.98 13.58
C THR A 232 -9.49 13.53 13.11
N ILE A 233 -10.38 13.04 12.25
CA ILE A 233 -10.26 11.73 11.62
C ILE A 233 -9.83 11.91 10.16
N MET A 234 -8.74 11.26 9.75
CA MET A 234 -8.24 11.31 8.38
C MET A 234 -8.88 10.20 7.55
N LEU A 235 -9.77 10.54 6.61
CA LEU A 235 -10.46 9.58 5.74
C LEU A 235 -10.21 9.87 4.26
N THR A 236 -10.13 8.82 3.45
CA THR A 236 -10.16 8.93 1.99
C THR A 236 -11.47 9.57 1.53
N THR A 237 -11.41 10.41 0.50
CA THR A 237 -12.61 11.00 -0.11
C THR A 237 -12.71 10.66 -1.60
N GLU A 238 -13.92 10.33 -2.06
CA GLU A 238 -14.24 10.10 -3.48
C GLU A 238 -13.69 11.24 -4.35
N ARG A 239 -13.91 12.47 -3.92
CA ARG A 239 -13.50 13.68 -4.64
C ARG A 239 -12.00 13.69 -4.95
N ARG A 240 -11.15 13.42 -3.96
CA ARG A 240 -9.68 13.44 -4.17
C ARG A 240 -9.20 12.26 -4.99
N VAL A 241 -9.78 11.09 -4.82
CA VAL A 241 -9.47 9.92 -5.64
C VAL A 241 -9.78 10.22 -7.10
N ARG A 242 -10.99 10.69 -7.39
CA ARG A 242 -11.45 11.05 -8.75
C ARG A 242 -10.59 12.15 -9.35
N ASN A 243 -10.32 13.23 -8.63
CA ASN A 243 -9.51 14.34 -9.13
C ASN A 243 -8.11 13.89 -9.52
N THR A 244 -7.47 13.02 -8.74
CA THR A 244 -6.12 12.50 -9.03
C THR A 244 -6.13 11.63 -10.30
N ILE A 245 -7.14 10.77 -10.46
CA ILE A 245 -7.32 9.95 -11.66
C ILE A 245 -7.58 10.82 -12.90
N ASP A 246 -8.50 11.79 -12.79
CA ASP A 246 -8.87 12.67 -13.89
C ASP A 246 -7.71 13.56 -14.35
N THR A 247 -6.84 13.97 -13.41
CA THR A 247 -5.62 14.73 -13.75
C THR A 247 -4.69 13.87 -14.58
N LEU A 248 -4.41 12.64 -14.18
CA LEU A 248 -3.58 11.71 -14.94
C LEU A 248 -4.17 11.44 -16.34
N MET A 249 -5.49 11.27 -16.43
CA MET A 249 -6.18 11.02 -17.71
C MET A 249 -6.09 12.21 -18.66
N ARG A 250 -6.32 13.44 -18.18
CA ARG A 250 -6.35 14.67 -18.99
C ARG A 250 -4.99 15.04 -19.56
N GLU A 251 -3.95 14.97 -18.74
CA GLU A 251 -2.61 15.43 -19.15
C GLU A 251 -1.85 14.39 -19.98
N MET A 252 -2.39 13.18 -20.09
CA MET A 252 -1.84 12.10 -20.90
C MET A 252 -2.67 11.83 -22.18
N ALA A 253 -3.75 12.58 -22.39
CA ALA A 253 -4.58 12.50 -23.60
C ALA A 253 -3.96 13.29 -24.75
#